data_1275cee1c78d078bf23e709fc0ec08aa
#
_entry.id   1275cee1c78d078bf23e709fc0ec08aa
#
_cell.length_a   1.000
_cell.length_b   1.000
_cell.length_c   1.000
_cell.angle_alpha   90.00
_cell.angle_beta   90.00
_cell.angle_gamma   90.00
#
_symmetry.space_group_name_H-M   'P 1'
#
loop_
_entity.id
_entity.type
_entity.pdbx_description
1 polymer ?
#
loop_
_entity_poly.entity_id
_entity_poly.type
_entity_poly.pdbx_seq_one_letter_code
_entity_poly.pdbx_strand_id
1 'polypeptide(L)'
;MKLRAKHRFHISIVSFLCVGTLAASLCSCEKKETQDYAFTGTNGDASSLGVISVQVREDGSGTRNQFEEYLGISMSEDNVDKYKDIKQCTVLTSGSAMARTINESKNGIGYVSYGQMQGDSKALAVDRIVCTRESIADHAYPLTRDFTLVWVESPNALRDDFVKYICGAGQKIVGETYVPVAKETSFLADPDAQGTLSIRGSSSMADLLTELADAYMAVNKNAAIRVYATDSTKGLNDAMEGKCDIAMVSRSLKDYERDLVESTVIATDGIAVIVQKDNPINQVTKDELKGIFNGNITSWNNIQ
;
A
#
# COMPACT_ATOMS: atom_id res chain seq x y z
N MET A 1 40.25 65.52 -22.84
CA MET A 1 39.98 66.68 -23.72
C MET A 1 38.56 66.46 -24.30
N LYS A 2 37.69 67.45 -24.02
CA LYS A 2 36.37 67.76 -24.65
C LYS A 2 35.23 66.70 -24.49
N LEU A 3 34.23 66.96 -23.77
CA LEU A 3 33.05 67.88 -23.74
C LEU A 3 31.74 67.24 -24.27
N ARG A 4 30.88 67.06 -23.34
CA ARG A 4 29.43 67.48 -23.25
C ARG A 4 28.52 67.32 -24.49
N ALA A 5 27.39 66.67 -24.29
CA ALA A 5 26.11 67.31 -24.57
C ALA A 5 24.95 66.63 -23.80
N LYS A 6 24.24 67.44 -23.00
CA LYS A 6 22.97 67.11 -22.35
C LYS A 6 21.87 67.33 -23.38
N HIS A 7 20.93 66.43 -23.51
CA HIS A 7 19.61 66.75 -24.06
C HIS A 7 18.54 66.35 -23.05
N ARG A 8 17.90 67.40 -22.55
CA ARG A 8 16.62 67.37 -21.81
C ARG A 8 15.51 67.18 -22.84
N PHE A 9 14.65 66.19 -22.65
CA PHE A 9 13.32 66.15 -23.28
C PHE A 9 12.25 66.20 -22.23
N HIS A 10 11.30 67.11 -22.45
CA HIS A 10 10.16 67.39 -21.62
C HIS A 10 9.15 66.23 -21.69
N ILE A 11 8.67 65.85 -20.51
CA ILE A 11 7.57 64.90 -20.37
C ILE A 11 6.26 65.70 -20.31
N SER A 12 5.42 65.52 -21.32
CA SER A 12 4.01 65.90 -21.27
C SER A 12 3.23 64.86 -20.56
N ILE A 13 2.61 65.21 -19.45
CA ILE A 13 1.70 64.37 -18.68
C ILE A 13 0.37 64.36 -19.40
N VAL A 14 -0.03 63.24 -19.97
CA VAL A 14 -1.39 62.95 -20.39
C VAL A 14 -1.99 62.01 -19.37
N SER A 15 -2.89 62.55 -18.54
CA SER A 15 -3.68 61.76 -17.60
C SER A 15 -4.72 60.94 -18.36
N PHE A 16 -4.50 59.61 -18.43
CA PHE A 16 -5.54 58.68 -18.87
C PHE A 16 -6.16 58.03 -17.62
N LEU A 17 -7.41 58.40 -17.39
CA LEU A 17 -8.27 57.84 -16.35
C LEU A 17 -8.70 56.44 -16.85
N CYS A 18 -8.00 55.37 -16.45
CA CYS A 18 -8.47 54.01 -16.65
C CYS A 18 -9.29 53.61 -15.41
N VAL A 19 -10.58 53.52 -15.62
CA VAL A 19 -11.51 52.83 -14.70
C VAL A 19 -11.17 51.35 -14.75
N GLY A 20 -10.41 50.90 -13.76
CA GLY A 20 -10.09 49.50 -13.57
C GLY A 20 -11.29 48.75 -12.96
N THR A 21 -11.99 47.99 -13.78
CA THR A 21 -12.89 46.94 -13.27
C THR A 21 -12.04 45.87 -12.62
N LEU A 22 -12.11 45.85 -11.29
CA LEU A 22 -11.53 44.74 -10.48
C LEU A 22 -12.33 43.48 -10.79
N ALA A 23 -11.85 42.65 -11.73
CA ALA A 23 -12.31 41.30 -11.88
C ALA A 23 -11.74 40.50 -10.68
N ALA A 24 -12.54 40.36 -9.63
CA ALA A 24 -12.28 39.40 -8.59
C ALA A 24 -12.33 38.00 -9.22
N SER A 25 -11.16 37.46 -9.54
CA SER A 25 -11.03 36.03 -9.80
C SER A 25 -11.41 35.29 -8.52
N LEU A 26 -12.67 34.89 -8.45
CA LEU A 26 -13.13 33.88 -7.51
C LEU A 26 -12.37 32.61 -7.89
N CYS A 27 -11.24 32.38 -7.21
CA CYS A 27 -10.65 31.07 -7.14
C CYS A 27 -11.68 30.18 -6.44
N SER A 28 -12.54 29.54 -7.26
CA SER A 28 -13.39 28.46 -6.80
C SER A 28 -12.45 27.34 -6.37
N CYS A 29 -12.11 27.30 -5.10
CA CYS A 29 -11.72 26.05 -4.49
C CYS A 29 -12.96 25.15 -4.62
N GLU A 30 -12.98 24.31 -5.66
CA GLU A 30 -13.81 23.13 -5.66
C GLU A 30 -13.45 22.40 -4.36
N LYS A 31 -14.31 22.52 -3.36
CA LYS A 31 -14.33 21.58 -2.24
C LYS A 31 -14.59 20.23 -2.90
N LYS A 32 -13.55 19.39 -3.03
CA LYS A 32 -13.71 17.96 -3.26
C LYS A 32 -14.79 17.54 -2.27
N GLU A 33 -15.97 17.15 -2.77
CA GLU A 33 -16.98 16.53 -1.92
C GLU A 33 -16.24 15.40 -1.19
N THR A 34 -16.18 15.49 0.12
CA THR A 34 -15.61 14.43 0.94
C THR A 34 -16.53 13.25 0.75
N GLN A 35 -16.11 12.30 -0.08
CA GLN A 35 -16.83 11.07 -0.30
C GLN A 35 -17.03 10.42 1.06
N ASP A 36 -18.27 10.13 1.43
CA ASP A 36 -18.58 9.54 2.74
C ASP A 36 -18.27 8.05 2.71
N TYR A 37 -17.12 7.68 3.27
CA TYR A 37 -16.68 6.29 3.43
C TYR A 37 -17.19 5.65 4.71
N ALA A 38 -18.04 6.36 5.47
CA ALA A 38 -18.53 5.88 6.74
C ALA A 38 -19.47 4.69 6.58
N PHE A 39 -19.17 3.63 7.30
CA PHE A 39 -20.11 2.53 7.47
C PHE A 39 -21.30 2.99 8.32
N THR A 40 -22.49 2.91 7.75
CA THR A 40 -23.74 3.37 8.39
C THR A 40 -24.57 2.25 9.02
N GLY A 41 -24.13 0.99 8.80
CA GLY A 41 -24.81 -0.19 9.36
C GLY A 41 -24.46 -0.46 10.83
N THR A 42 -24.97 -1.58 11.32
CA THR A 42 -24.67 -2.10 12.66
C THR A 42 -24.12 -3.52 12.57
N ASN A 43 -23.48 -3.99 13.63
CA ASN A 43 -23.14 -5.39 13.79
C ASN A 43 -24.42 -6.20 14.06
N GLY A 44 -24.47 -7.43 13.53
CA GLY A 44 -25.53 -8.38 13.82
C GLY A 44 -25.26 -9.17 15.10
N ASP A 45 -26.19 -10.07 15.44
CA ASP A 45 -26.05 -10.96 16.60
C ASP A 45 -24.96 -12.02 16.34
N ALA A 46 -23.87 -11.91 17.08
CA ALA A 46 -22.71 -12.80 17.02
C ALA A 46 -22.71 -13.89 18.11
N SER A 47 -23.80 -14.05 18.87
CA SER A 47 -23.90 -14.96 20.02
C SER A 47 -23.61 -16.43 19.68
N SER A 48 -23.89 -16.84 18.45
CA SER A 48 -23.64 -18.19 17.95
C SER A 48 -22.22 -18.47 17.50
N LEU A 49 -21.37 -17.43 17.34
CA LEU A 49 -20.00 -17.60 16.83
C LEU A 49 -19.00 -18.08 17.90
N GLY A 50 -19.27 -17.79 19.17
CA GLY A 50 -18.43 -18.23 20.29
C GLY A 50 -17.06 -17.58 20.32
N VAL A 51 -16.04 -18.40 20.50
CA VAL A 51 -14.63 -17.96 20.65
C VAL A 51 -14.10 -17.51 19.28
N ILE A 52 -13.39 -16.36 19.29
CA ILE A 52 -12.73 -15.82 18.10
C ILE A 52 -11.53 -16.70 17.76
N SER A 53 -11.45 -17.16 16.49
CA SER A 53 -10.27 -17.80 15.93
C SER A 53 -9.42 -16.75 15.21
N VAL A 54 -8.24 -16.46 15.74
CA VAL A 54 -7.35 -15.41 15.25
C VAL A 54 -6.37 -15.99 14.24
N GLN A 55 -6.32 -15.41 13.04
CA GLN A 55 -5.34 -15.76 12.03
C GLN A 55 -4.34 -14.61 11.88
N VAL A 56 -3.04 -14.93 12.02
CA VAL A 56 -1.95 -13.98 11.87
C VAL A 56 -0.99 -14.41 10.76
N ARG A 57 -0.26 -13.45 10.23
CA ARG A 57 0.80 -13.75 9.28
C ARG A 57 2.09 -14.15 10.03
N GLU A 58 2.96 -14.81 9.31
CA GLU A 58 4.30 -15.22 9.75
C GLU A 58 5.14 -14.01 10.18
N ASP A 59 6.17 -14.28 10.94
CA ASP A 59 7.19 -13.29 11.25
C ASP A 59 7.91 -12.83 9.97
N GLY A 60 8.35 -11.55 9.94
CA GLY A 60 8.92 -10.93 8.72
C GLY A 60 7.90 -10.43 7.72
N SER A 61 6.62 -10.86 7.81
CA SER A 61 5.55 -10.37 6.93
C SER A 61 5.35 -8.86 7.05
N GLY A 62 5.50 -8.14 5.91
CA GLY A 62 5.24 -6.70 5.86
C GLY A 62 3.79 -6.36 6.21
N THR A 63 2.83 -7.22 5.84
CA THR A 63 1.41 -7.04 6.19
C THR A 63 1.20 -7.14 7.70
N ARG A 64 1.83 -8.12 8.35
CA ARG A 64 1.78 -8.24 9.80
C ARG A 64 2.43 -7.04 10.49
N ASN A 65 3.62 -6.66 10.07
CA ASN A 65 4.35 -5.55 10.66
C ASN A 65 3.54 -4.24 10.61
N GLN A 66 2.95 -3.92 9.44
CA GLN A 66 2.15 -2.71 9.28
C GLN A 66 0.84 -2.77 10.08
N PHE A 67 0.19 -3.93 10.14
CA PHE A 67 -1.01 -4.15 10.94
C PHE A 67 -0.74 -3.99 12.44
N GLU A 68 0.33 -4.59 12.94
CA GLU A 68 0.75 -4.48 14.34
C GLU A 68 1.17 -3.07 14.73
N GLU A 69 1.88 -2.37 13.83
CA GLU A 69 2.24 -0.97 14.00
C GLU A 69 0.99 -0.08 14.15
N TYR A 70 0.00 -0.26 13.26
CA TYR A 70 -1.27 0.45 13.37
C TYR A 70 -1.96 0.21 14.72
N LEU A 71 -2.01 -1.03 15.19
CA LEU A 71 -2.63 -1.36 16.48
C LEU A 71 -1.81 -0.89 17.70
N GLY A 72 -0.57 -0.46 17.49
CA GLY A 72 0.35 -0.16 18.60
C GLY A 72 0.63 -1.40 19.44
N ILE A 73 0.74 -2.56 18.81
CA ILE A 73 1.18 -3.82 19.40
C ILE A 73 2.70 -3.85 19.27
N SER A 74 3.42 -3.74 20.40
CA SER A 74 4.87 -3.65 20.41
C SER A 74 5.50 -4.91 19.77
N MET A 75 6.33 -4.68 18.78
CA MET A 75 7.27 -5.64 18.20
C MET A 75 8.51 -5.67 19.14
N SER A 76 8.39 -6.19 20.36
CA SER A 76 9.59 -6.40 21.16
C SER A 76 10.36 -7.59 20.60
N GLU A 77 11.67 -7.47 20.51
CA GLU A 77 12.58 -8.55 20.04
C GLU A 77 12.41 -9.83 20.88
N ASP A 78 11.87 -9.71 22.10
CA ASP A 78 11.59 -10.82 23.02
C ASP A 78 10.24 -11.52 22.75
N ASN A 79 9.44 -11.07 21.77
CA ASN A 79 8.06 -11.53 21.56
C ASN A 79 7.87 -12.44 20.33
N VAL A 80 8.80 -13.33 20.07
CA VAL A 80 8.69 -14.36 19.02
C VAL A 80 7.39 -15.18 19.15
N ASP A 81 6.80 -15.21 20.33
CA ASP A 81 5.67 -16.05 20.67
C ASP A 81 4.44 -15.32 21.24
N LYS A 82 4.29 -13.99 21.01
CA LYS A 82 3.17 -13.22 21.59
C LYS A 82 1.77 -13.75 21.26
N TYR A 83 1.64 -14.51 20.20
CA TYR A 83 0.39 -15.16 19.81
C TYR A 83 0.20 -16.55 20.41
N LYS A 84 1.20 -17.12 21.11
CA LYS A 84 1.09 -18.44 21.76
C LYS A 84 0.03 -18.47 22.84
N ASP A 85 -0.18 -17.35 23.53
CA ASP A 85 -1.15 -17.25 24.62
C ASP A 85 -2.58 -17.06 24.14
N ILE A 86 -2.78 -16.81 22.83
CA ILE A 86 -4.10 -16.74 22.23
C ILE A 86 -4.60 -18.15 21.96
N LYS A 87 -5.67 -18.55 22.66
CA LYS A 87 -6.18 -19.94 22.67
C LYS A 87 -6.45 -20.54 21.28
N GLN A 88 -6.85 -19.72 20.31
CA GLN A 88 -7.14 -20.12 18.95
C GLN A 88 -6.42 -19.19 17.99
N CYS A 89 -5.11 -19.34 17.87
CA CYS A 89 -4.30 -18.57 16.92
C CYS A 89 -3.61 -19.51 15.92
N THR A 90 -3.66 -19.14 14.66
CA THR A 90 -2.98 -19.83 13.56
C THR A 90 -2.08 -18.86 12.82
N VAL A 91 -0.81 -19.26 12.60
CA VAL A 91 0.14 -18.51 11.80
C VAL A 91 0.11 -19.00 10.36
N LEU A 92 -0.04 -18.09 9.40
CA LEU A 92 -0.19 -18.35 7.97
C LEU A 92 0.90 -17.62 7.17
N THR A 93 1.41 -18.29 6.13
CA THR A 93 2.60 -17.86 5.38
C THR A 93 2.29 -17.03 4.13
N SER A 94 1.01 -16.73 3.82
CA SER A 94 0.62 -15.91 2.69
C SER A 94 -0.77 -15.30 2.86
N GLY A 95 -1.06 -14.23 2.12
CA GLY A 95 -2.39 -13.65 2.07
C GLY A 95 -3.43 -14.61 1.46
N SER A 96 -3.04 -15.40 0.46
CA SER A 96 -3.92 -16.42 -0.14
C SER A 96 -4.27 -17.55 0.84
N ALA A 97 -3.32 -17.97 1.68
CA ALA A 97 -3.60 -18.92 2.76
C ALA A 97 -4.53 -18.31 3.82
N MET A 98 -4.34 -17.02 4.14
CA MET A 98 -5.21 -16.28 5.05
C MET A 98 -6.64 -16.24 4.54
N ALA A 99 -6.87 -15.77 3.30
CA ALA A 99 -8.19 -15.68 2.70
C ALA A 99 -8.91 -17.04 2.68
N ARG A 100 -8.21 -18.11 2.29
CA ARG A 100 -8.77 -19.47 2.30
C ARG A 100 -9.17 -19.94 3.69
N THR A 101 -8.31 -19.74 4.70
CA THR A 101 -8.61 -20.14 6.08
C THR A 101 -9.82 -19.39 6.63
N ILE A 102 -9.94 -18.10 6.34
CA ILE A 102 -11.09 -17.28 6.75
C ILE A 102 -12.38 -17.72 6.04
N ASN A 103 -12.33 -18.09 4.76
CA ASN A 103 -13.49 -18.58 4.03
C ASN A 103 -14.10 -19.86 4.67
N GLU A 104 -13.27 -20.66 5.31
CA GLU A 104 -13.66 -21.91 5.96
C GLU A 104 -14.04 -21.76 7.45
N SER A 105 -13.84 -20.56 8.04
CA SER A 105 -14.00 -20.32 9.48
C SER A 105 -14.99 -19.20 9.79
N LYS A 106 -16.21 -19.55 10.20
CA LYS A 106 -17.25 -18.55 10.55
C LYS A 106 -16.86 -17.65 11.72
N ASN A 107 -16.09 -18.17 12.68
CA ASN A 107 -15.62 -17.43 13.85
C ASN A 107 -14.19 -16.89 13.67
N GLY A 108 -13.64 -17.00 12.46
CA GLY A 108 -12.31 -16.53 12.13
C GLY A 108 -12.23 -15.01 11.90
N ILE A 109 -11.09 -14.43 12.27
CA ILE A 109 -10.69 -13.08 11.90
C ILE A 109 -9.23 -13.08 11.44
N GLY A 110 -8.95 -12.35 10.38
CA GLY A 110 -7.60 -12.20 9.85
C GLY A 110 -7.46 -10.91 9.07
N TYR A 111 -6.35 -10.75 8.36
CA TYR A 111 -6.09 -9.57 7.56
C TYR A 111 -5.28 -9.93 6.31
N VAL A 112 -5.59 -9.27 5.20
CA VAL A 112 -4.94 -9.46 3.91
C VAL A 112 -4.71 -8.12 3.21
N SER A 113 -3.85 -8.10 2.19
CA SER A 113 -3.85 -7.03 1.19
C SER A 113 -5.23 -6.93 0.54
N TYR A 114 -5.71 -5.71 0.30
CA TYR A 114 -7.00 -5.46 -0.35
C TYR A 114 -7.13 -6.25 -1.66
N GLY A 115 -6.10 -6.25 -2.49
CA GLY A 115 -6.08 -7.00 -3.75
C GLY A 115 -6.04 -8.52 -3.61
N GLN A 116 -5.82 -9.06 -2.41
CA GLN A 116 -5.82 -10.49 -2.11
C GLN A 116 -7.12 -10.99 -1.48
N MET A 117 -8.11 -10.11 -1.32
CA MET A 117 -9.45 -10.55 -0.89
C MET A 117 -10.06 -11.48 -1.93
N GLN A 118 -10.44 -12.68 -1.53
CA GLN A 118 -10.98 -13.70 -2.43
C GLN A 118 -12.08 -14.52 -1.77
N GLY A 119 -12.97 -15.06 -2.63
CA GLY A 119 -13.94 -16.05 -2.23
C GLY A 119 -15.06 -15.49 -1.33
N ASP A 120 -15.33 -16.20 -0.26
CA ASP A 120 -16.42 -15.96 0.67
C ASP A 120 -16.03 -15.10 1.89
N SER A 121 -14.99 -14.29 1.78
CA SER A 121 -14.62 -13.31 2.81
C SER A 121 -15.21 -11.94 2.54
N LYS A 122 -15.43 -11.17 3.60
CA LYS A 122 -15.78 -9.75 3.55
C LYS A 122 -14.82 -8.95 4.41
N ALA A 123 -14.55 -7.70 4.01
CA ALA A 123 -13.82 -6.75 4.83
C ALA A 123 -14.74 -6.12 5.87
N LEU A 124 -14.24 -6.00 7.10
CA LEU A 124 -14.86 -5.19 8.14
C LEU A 124 -14.50 -3.72 7.92
N ALA A 125 -15.45 -2.83 8.22
CA ALA A 125 -15.12 -1.43 8.40
C ALA A 125 -14.26 -1.28 9.68
N VAL A 126 -13.21 -0.48 9.61
CA VAL A 126 -12.33 -0.18 10.75
C VAL A 126 -12.56 1.28 11.17
N ASP A 127 -12.86 1.50 12.44
CA ASP A 127 -13.25 2.81 12.96
C ASP A 127 -14.34 3.48 12.10
N ARG A 128 -15.32 2.67 11.67
CA ARG A 128 -16.45 3.03 10.78
C ARG A 128 -16.07 3.37 9.34
N ILE A 129 -14.83 3.24 8.92
CA ILE A 129 -14.42 3.48 7.53
C ILE A 129 -14.38 2.16 6.77
N VAL A 130 -15.13 2.07 5.67
CA VAL A 130 -15.14 0.89 4.80
C VAL A 130 -13.83 0.77 4.02
N CYS A 131 -13.34 -0.45 3.86
CA CYS A 131 -12.15 -0.76 3.06
C CYS A 131 -12.56 -0.86 1.59
N THR A 132 -12.43 0.24 0.85
CA THR A 132 -12.64 0.29 -0.59
C THR A 132 -11.44 0.92 -1.27
N ARG A 133 -11.33 0.76 -2.59
CA ARG A 133 -10.26 1.36 -3.36
C ARG A 133 -10.25 2.89 -3.22
N GLU A 134 -11.42 3.51 -3.20
CA GLU A 134 -11.60 4.95 -3.09
C GLU A 134 -11.16 5.45 -1.70
N SER A 135 -11.58 4.75 -0.62
CA SER A 135 -11.16 5.11 0.74
C SER A 135 -9.66 4.92 0.98
N ILE A 136 -9.04 3.95 0.29
CA ILE A 136 -7.60 3.74 0.27
C ILE A 136 -6.91 4.88 -0.50
N ALA A 137 -7.43 5.23 -1.68
CA ALA A 137 -6.87 6.29 -2.53
C ALA A 137 -6.90 7.67 -1.87
N ASP A 138 -7.96 7.96 -1.12
CA ASP A 138 -8.11 9.23 -0.40
C ASP A 138 -7.46 9.18 1.00
N HIS A 139 -6.76 8.09 1.35
CA HIS A 139 -6.16 7.85 2.68
C HIS A 139 -7.15 7.98 3.84
N ALA A 140 -8.44 7.79 3.58
CA ALA A 140 -9.48 7.78 4.60
C ALA A 140 -9.47 6.46 5.38
N TYR A 141 -9.20 5.32 4.71
CA TYR A 141 -9.08 4.02 5.37
C TYR A 141 -7.78 3.97 6.20
N PRO A 142 -7.86 3.63 7.50
CA PRO A 142 -6.73 3.83 8.41
C PRO A 142 -5.57 2.84 8.22
N LEU A 143 -5.81 1.71 7.57
CA LEU A 143 -4.82 0.65 7.33
C LEU A 143 -4.31 0.69 5.88
N THR A 144 -3.92 1.89 5.40
CA THR A 144 -3.24 2.06 4.10
C THR A 144 -1.74 1.87 4.23
N ARG A 145 -1.11 1.40 3.15
CA ARG A 145 0.34 1.22 3.06
C ARG A 145 0.83 1.34 1.63
N ASP A 146 2.11 1.56 1.46
CA ASP A 146 2.76 1.54 0.16
C ASP A 146 3.31 0.15 -0.18
N PHE A 147 3.27 -0.17 -1.47
CA PHE A 147 4.05 -1.22 -2.09
C PHE A 147 5.31 -0.62 -2.67
N THR A 148 6.45 -1.02 -2.14
CA THR A 148 7.75 -0.44 -2.45
C THR A 148 8.68 -1.47 -3.05
N LEU A 149 9.30 -1.14 -4.17
CA LEU A 149 10.45 -1.85 -4.69
C LEU A 149 11.72 -1.27 -4.08
N VAL A 150 12.65 -2.14 -3.73
CA VAL A 150 13.87 -1.77 -3.03
C VAL A 150 15.06 -2.50 -3.64
N TRP A 151 16.21 -1.81 -3.79
CA TRP A 151 17.45 -2.40 -4.29
C TRP A 151 18.68 -1.70 -3.69
N VAL A 152 19.81 -2.37 -3.69
CA VAL A 152 21.09 -1.73 -3.38
C VAL A 152 21.59 -0.98 -4.61
N GLU A 153 22.09 0.24 -4.42
CA GLU A 153 22.59 1.06 -5.51
C GLU A 153 23.71 0.33 -6.29
N SER A 154 23.45 0.13 -7.56
CA SER A 154 24.41 -0.47 -8.50
C SER A 154 23.93 -0.23 -9.93
N PRO A 155 24.82 -0.08 -10.94
CA PRO A 155 24.41 0.04 -12.33
C PRO A 155 23.68 -1.23 -12.79
N ASN A 156 22.40 -1.09 -13.23
CA ASN A 156 21.62 -2.19 -13.80
C ASN A 156 20.54 -1.63 -14.74
N ALA A 157 20.86 -1.55 -16.03
CA ALA A 157 19.98 -0.97 -17.04
C ALA A 157 18.63 -1.70 -17.13
N LEU A 158 18.60 -3.04 -16.96
CA LEU A 158 17.35 -3.79 -17.00
C LEU A 158 16.45 -3.48 -15.80
N ARG A 159 17.01 -3.38 -14.59
CA ARG A 159 16.26 -2.97 -13.40
C ARG A 159 15.66 -1.58 -13.59
N ASP A 160 16.50 -0.62 -14.03
CA ASP A 160 16.11 0.77 -14.12
C ASP A 160 15.00 0.98 -15.18
N ASP A 161 15.08 0.26 -16.31
CA ASP A 161 14.06 0.29 -17.36
C ASP A 161 12.76 -0.40 -16.91
N PHE A 162 12.85 -1.52 -16.18
CA PHE A 162 11.68 -2.20 -15.60
C PHE A 162 10.97 -1.32 -14.56
N VAL A 163 11.71 -0.67 -13.66
CA VAL A 163 11.13 0.27 -12.68
C VAL A 163 10.46 1.44 -13.40
N LYS A 164 11.09 1.99 -14.44
CA LYS A 164 10.49 3.03 -15.29
C LYS A 164 9.20 2.56 -15.96
N TYR A 165 9.18 1.31 -16.47
CA TYR A 165 7.96 0.71 -17.02
C TYR A 165 6.84 0.65 -15.98
N ILE A 166 7.13 0.14 -14.77
CA ILE A 166 6.16 0.03 -13.68
C ILE A 166 5.58 1.40 -13.32
N CYS A 167 6.44 2.42 -13.14
CA CYS A 167 6.03 3.78 -12.78
C CYS A 167 5.37 4.57 -13.93
N GLY A 168 5.32 4.00 -15.13
CA GLY A 168 4.71 4.58 -16.32
C GLY A 168 3.57 3.72 -16.87
N ALA A 169 3.83 2.99 -17.95
CA ALA A 169 2.82 2.16 -18.62
C ALA A 169 2.23 1.07 -17.71
N GLY A 170 3.03 0.52 -16.80
CA GLY A 170 2.60 -0.49 -15.83
C GLY A 170 1.56 0.01 -14.82
N GLN A 171 1.39 1.34 -14.66
CA GLN A 171 0.39 1.90 -13.74
C GLN A 171 -1.06 1.57 -14.18
N LYS A 172 -1.26 1.23 -15.44
CA LYS A 172 -2.54 0.67 -15.91
C LYS A 172 -2.85 -0.65 -15.19
N ILE A 173 -1.90 -1.57 -15.16
CA ILE A 173 -2.02 -2.88 -14.49
C ILE A 173 -2.20 -2.67 -12.97
N VAL A 174 -1.38 -1.82 -12.37
CA VAL A 174 -1.56 -1.44 -10.96
C VAL A 174 -2.99 -0.98 -10.71
N GLY A 175 -3.52 -0.13 -11.60
CA GLY A 175 -4.85 0.44 -11.51
C GLY A 175 -6.01 -0.55 -11.62
N GLU A 176 -5.81 -1.78 -12.02
CA GLU A 176 -6.88 -2.79 -12.07
C GLU A 176 -7.28 -3.27 -10.67
N THR A 177 -6.34 -3.33 -9.74
CA THR A 177 -6.57 -3.88 -8.40
C THR A 177 -6.20 -2.91 -7.27
N TYR A 178 -5.09 -2.18 -7.42
CA TYR A 178 -4.54 -1.29 -6.39
C TYR A 178 -4.74 0.18 -6.76
N VAL A 179 -4.26 1.08 -5.90
CA VAL A 179 -4.26 2.52 -6.18
C VAL A 179 -2.95 2.89 -6.87
N PRO A 180 -2.99 3.40 -8.12
CA PRO A 180 -1.81 3.86 -8.82
C PRO A 180 -1.18 5.07 -8.11
N VAL A 181 0.15 5.16 -8.17
CA VAL A 181 0.93 6.29 -7.62
C VAL A 181 1.30 7.32 -8.68
N ALA A 182 1.07 7.00 -9.96
CA ALA A 182 1.34 7.88 -11.09
C ALA A 182 0.29 7.69 -12.20
N LYS A 183 0.26 8.62 -13.14
CA LYS A 183 -0.55 8.46 -14.36
C LYS A 183 0.14 7.53 -15.34
N GLU A 184 -0.67 6.75 -16.05
CA GLU A 184 -0.19 5.94 -17.18
C GLU A 184 0.51 6.82 -18.23
N THR A 185 1.66 6.36 -18.72
CA THR A 185 2.42 7.00 -19.79
C THR A 185 2.80 5.97 -20.85
N SER A 186 3.14 6.45 -22.06
CA SER A 186 3.71 5.57 -23.07
C SER A 186 5.09 5.08 -22.64
N PHE A 187 5.42 3.86 -23.03
CA PHE A 187 6.71 3.24 -22.73
C PHE A 187 7.38 2.70 -23.99
N LEU A 188 8.68 2.89 -24.06
CA LEU A 188 9.56 2.26 -25.03
C LEU A 188 10.74 1.68 -24.24
N ALA A 189 10.96 0.38 -24.42
CA ALA A 189 12.05 -0.32 -23.75
C ALA A 189 13.41 0.19 -24.25
N ASP A 190 14.34 0.34 -23.30
CA ASP A 190 15.72 0.67 -23.61
C ASP A 190 16.40 -0.53 -24.32
N PRO A 191 17.04 -0.35 -25.48
CA PRO A 191 17.78 -1.42 -26.15
C PRO A 191 18.87 -2.07 -25.31
N ASP A 192 19.44 -1.34 -24.36
CA ASP A 192 20.50 -1.83 -23.46
C ASP A 192 19.94 -2.56 -22.23
N ALA A 193 18.62 -2.53 -22.01
CA ALA A 193 17.93 -3.23 -20.92
C ALA A 193 17.74 -4.70 -21.26
N GLN A 194 18.76 -5.52 -21.01
CA GLN A 194 18.76 -6.94 -21.33
C GLN A 194 19.34 -7.79 -20.20
N GLY A 195 18.98 -9.08 -20.16
CA GLY A 195 19.49 -10.02 -19.17
C GLY A 195 18.42 -10.59 -18.26
N THR A 196 18.79 -10.88 -17.01
CA THR A 196 17.89 -11.49 -16.02
C THR A 196 17.78 -10.63 -14.77
N LEU A 197 16.57 -10.49 -14.24
CA LEU A 197 16.30 -9.93 -12.92
C LEU A 197 15.63 -10.97 -12.03
N SER A 198 16.07 -11.03 -10.77
CA SER A 198 15.41 -11.76 -9.69
C SER A 198 14.78 -10.79 -8.70
N ILE A 199 13.49 -10.98 -8.45
CA ILE A 199 12.70 -10.15 -7.54
C ILE A 199 12.22 -11.05 -6.39
N ARG A 200 12.45 -10.63 -5.13
CA ARG A 200 12.06 -11.43 -3.96
C ARG A 200 11.37 -10.56 -2.92
N GLY A 201 10.50 -11.16 -2.11
CA GLY A 201 9.93 -10.45 -0.97
C GLY A 201 8.43 -10.67 -0.75
N SER A 202 7.75 -9.61 -0.37
CA SER A 202 6.35 -9.63 0.07
C SER A 202 5.43 -10.46 -0.82
N SER A 203 4.82 -11.49 -0.24
CA SER A 203 3.79 -12.29 -0.92
C SER A 203 2.51 -11.49 -1.26
N SER A 204 2.31 -10.32 -0.63
CA SER A 204 1.19 -9.42 -0.98
C SER A 204 1.40 -8.71 -2.32
N MET A 205 2.65 -8.62 -2.80
CA MET A 205 3.00 -7.95 -4.05
C MET A 205 3.27 -8.94 -5.19
N ALA A 206 3.42 -10.24 -4.89
CA ALA A 206 3.96 -11.21 -5.83
C ALA A 206 3.11 -11.36 -7.10
N ASP A 207 1.78 -11.40 -6.97
CA ASP A 207 0.88 -11.54 -8.12
C ASP A 207 0.96 -10.29 -9.03
N LEU A 208 0.91 -9.09 -8.43
CA LEU A 208 1.07 -7.83 -9.16
C LEU A 208 2.41 -7.75 -9.89
N LEU A 209 3.51 -8.09 -9.19
CA LEU A 209 4.85 -8.05 -9.81
C LEU A 209 5.02 -9.11 -10.89
N THR A 210 4.38 -10.26 -10.78
CA THR A 210 4.38 -11.28 -11.83
C THR A 210 3.68 -10.77 -13.08
N GLU A 211 2.51 -10.16 -12.93
CA GLU A 211 1.76 -9.58 -14.06
C GLU A 211 2.51 -8.43 -14.72
N LEU A 212 3.11 -7.53 -13.93
CA LEU A 212 3.95 -6.43 -14.44
C LEU A 212 5.19 -6.95 -15.17
N ALA A 213 5.83 -8.00 -14.66
CA ALA A 213 6.99 -8.63 -15.27
C ALA A 213 6.63 -9.31 -16.60
N ASP A 214 5.51 -10.03 -16.65
CA ASP A 214 5.04 -10.68 -17.88
C ASP A 214 4.69 -9.65 -18.96
N ALA A 215 4.01 -8.57 -18.59
CA ALA A 215 3.68 -7.48 -19.50
C ALA A 215 4.94 -6.73 -20.00
N TYR A 216 5.93 -6.50 -19.14
CA TYR A 216 7.20 -5.92 -19.53
C TYR A 216 7.98 -6.85 -20.49
N MET A 217 8.07 -8.15 -20.18
CA MET A 217 8.72 -9.14 -21.06
C MET A 217 7.98 -9.31 -22.39
N ALA A 218 6.70 -8.93 -22.48
CA ALA A 218 5.98 -8.89 -23.75
C ALA A 218 6.48 -7.77 -24.67
N VAL A 219 6.94 -6.64 -24.13
CA VAL A 219 7.49 -5.50 -24.87
C VAL A 219 9.01 -5.50 -24.96
N ASN A 220 9.72 -6.09 -24.00
CA ASN A 220 11.17 -6.29 -24.01
C ASN A 220 11.53 -7.78 -24.09
N LYS A 221 11.79 -8.29 -25.28
CA LYS A 221 12.10 -9.72 -25.50
C LYS A 221 13.50 -10.14 -25.04
N ASN A 222 14.36 -9.20 -24.69
CA ASN A 222 15.72 -9.45 -24.20
C ASN A 222 15.78 -9.56 -22.67
N ALA A 223 14.64 -9.36 -21.98
CA ALA A 223 14.52 -9.44 -20.54
C ALA A 223 13.98 -10.80 -20.07
N ALA A 224 14.50 -11.29 -18.95
CA ALA A 224 13.97 -12.43 -18.24
C ALA A 224 13.81 -12.06 -16.76
N ILE A 225 12.57 -11.87 -16.29
CA ILE A 225 12.28 -11.44 -14.91
C ILE A 225 11.62 -12.60 -14.15
N ARG A 226 12.11 -12.86 -12.95
CA ARG A 226 11.58 -13.92 -12.07
C ARG A 226 11.18 -13.34 -10.72
N VAL A 227 9.95 -13.61 -10.31
CA VAL A 227 9.36 -13.15 -9.03
C VAL A 227 9.25 -14.33 -8.08
N TYR A 228 9.73 -14.15 -6.86
CA TYR A 228 9.69 -15.16 -5.80
C TYR A 228 9.03 -14.57 -4.54
N ALA A 229 7.89 -15.12 -4.18
CA ALA A 229 7.20 -14.76 -2.95
C ALA A 229 7.96 -15.32 -1.74
N THR A 230 8.31 -14.42 -0.82
CA THR A 230 8.81 -14.71 0.53
C THR A 230 8.06 -13.76 1.50
N ASP A 231 8.73 -13.15 2.42
CA ASP A 231 8.24 -12.03 3.22
C ASP A 231 9.06 -10.76 2.96
N SER A 232 8.58 -9.60 3.42
CA SER A 232 9.22 -8.30 3.17
C SER A 232 10.61 -8.21 3.79
N THR A 233 10.80 -8.75 4.99
CA THR A 233 12.08 -8.68 5.71
C THR A 233 13.12 -9.56 5.05
N LYS A 234 12.71 -10.77 4.67
CA LYS A 234 13.61 -11.69 3.95
C LYS A 234 13.98 -11.14 2.57
N GLY A 235 13.01 -10.59 1.81
CA GLY A 235 13.28 -9.98 0.52
C GLY A 235 14.28 -8.83 0.62
N LEU A 236 14.10 -7.96 1.59
CA LEU A 236 15.02 -6.85 1.84
C LEU A 236 16.43 -7.33 2.21
N ASN A 237 16.54 -8.32 3.10
CA ASN A 237 17.83 -8.92 3.45
C ASN A 237 18.48 -9.58 2.22
N ASP A 238 17.71 -10.32 1.41
CA ASP A 238 18.20 -10.95 0.18
C ASP A 238 18.76 -9.89 -0.82
N ALA A 239 18.13 -8.71 -0.92
CA ALA A 239 18.64 -7.61 -1.75
C ALA A 239 19.94 -7.02 -1.18
N MET A 240 19.98 -6.73 0.13
CA MET A 240 21.18 -6.21 0.80
C MET A 240 22.37 -7.18 0.74
N GLU A 241 22.11 -8.46 0.71
CA GLU A 241 23.12 -9.53 0.58
C GLU A 241 23.46 -9.88 -0.88
N GLY A 242 22.85 -9.20 -1.87
CA GLY A 242 23.06 -9.44 -3.30
C GLY A 242 22.49 -10.78 -3.81
N LYS A 243 21.51 -11.35 -3.11
CA LYS A 243 20.82 -12.61 -3.49
C LYS A 243 19.63 -12.38 -4.42
N CYS A 244 19.21 -11.14 -4.60
CA CYS A 244 18.25 -10.73 -5.60
C CYS A 244 18.54 -9.27 -6.05
N ASP A 245 18.00 -8.89 -7.20
CA ASP A 245 18.22 -7.59 -7.80
C ASP A 245 17.25 -6.53 -7.25
N ILE A 246 16.03 -6.95 -6.89
CA ILE A 246 14.97 -6.10 -6.36
C ILE A 246 14.26 -6.83 -5.21
N ALA A 247 14.00 -6.12 -4.11
CA ALA A 247 13.12 -6.60 -3.05
C ALA A 247 11.72 -6.00 -3.18
N MET A 248 10.69 -6.79 -2.84
CA MET A 248 9.30 -6.35 -2.67
C MET A 248 9.03 -6.11 -1.19
N VAL A 249 8.70 -4.88 -0.81
CA VAL A 249 8.45 -4.50 0.58
C VAL A 249 7.07 -3.86 0.71
N SER A 250 6.22 -4.41 1.58
CA SER A 250 4.84 -3.96 1.84
C SER A 250 4.66 -3.44 3.27
N ARG A 251 5.65 -2.78 3.79
CA ARG A 251 5.69 -2.04 5.06
C ARG A 251 6.61 -0.82 4.91
N SER A 252 6.52 0.09 5.86
CA SER A 252 7.50 1.17 5.96
C SER A 252 8.92 0.60 6.13
N LEU A 253 9.88 1.22 5.44
CA LEU A 253 11.29 0.95 5.69
C LEU A 253 11.69 1.61 7.01
N LYS A 254 12.49 0.94 7.80
CA LYS A 254 13.12 1.50 9.01
C LYS A 254 14.20 2.52 8.61
N ASP A 255 14.52 3.46 9.47
CA ASP A 255 15.47 4.52 9.14
C ASP A 255 16.83 3.97 8.68
N TYR A 256 17.38 2.99 9.42
CA TYR A 256 18.64 2.34 9.03
C TYR A 256 18.56 1.53 7.71
N GLU A 257 17.36 1.05 7.33
CA GLU A 257 17.17 0.38 6.04
C GLU A 257 17.22 1.40 4.90
N ARG A 258 16.60 2.58 5.08
CA ARG A 258 16.60 3.67 4.07
C ARG A 258 17.97 4.17 3.73
N ASP A 259 18.89 4.14 4.70
CA ASP A 259 20.27 4.60 4.49
C ASP A 259 21.11 3.63 3.64
N LEU A 260 20.63 2.39 3.45
CA LEU A 260 21.37 1.32 2.80
C LEU A 260 20.85 0.97 1.40
N VAL A 261 19.70 1.47 1.01
CA VAL A 261 19.00 1.04 -0.21
C VAL A 261 18.34 2.19 -0.94
N GLU A 262 18.17 2.02 -2.25
CA GLU A 262 17.29 2.82 -3.08
C GLU A 262 15.89 2.23 -3.07
N SER A 263 14.86 3.05 -3.25
CA SER A 263 13.49 2.58 -3.23
C SER A 263 12.54 3.39 -4.10
N THR A 264 11.48 2.74 -4.57
CA THR A 264 10.41 3.39 -5.33
C THR A 264 9.06 2.81 -4.93
N VAL A 265 8.11 3.67 -4.60
CA VAL A 265 6.71 3.28 -4.38
C VAL A 265 6.05 3.05 -5.73
N ILE A 266 5.35 1.93 -5.87
CA ILE A 266 4.71 1.52 -7.13
C ILE A 266 3.19 1.46 -7.05
N ALA A 267 2.63 1.32 -5.86
CA ALA A 267 1.18 1.27 -5.60
C ALA A 267 0.89 1.64 -4.15
N THR A 268 -0.34 2.10 -3.89
CA THR A 268 -0.89 2.14 -2.53
C THR A 268 -1.90 1.02 -2.37
N ASP A 269 -1.83 0.31 -1.25
CA ASP A 269 -2.66 -0.83 -0.86
C ASP A 269 -3.36 -0.58 0.48
N GLY A 270 -4.45 -1.29 0.72
CA GLY A 270 -5.13 -1.36 2.01
C GLY A 270 -4.93 -2.72 2.68
N ILE A 271 -4.79 -2.75 3.99
CA ILE A 271 -4.85 -4.00 4.75
C ILE A 271 -6.30 -4.21 5.19
N ALA A 272 -7.02 -5.05 4.47
CA ALA A 272 -8.39 -5.40 4.79
C ALA A 272 -8.43 -6.35 5.99
N VAL A 273 -9.16 -5.99 7.03
CA VAL A 273 -9.53 -6.91 8.12
C VAL A 273 -10.68 -7.75 7.62
N ILE A 274 -10.49 -9.07 7.57
CA ILE A 274 -11.46 -9.97 6.94
C ILE A 274 -12.05 -10.98 7.90
N VAL A 275 -13.33 -11.28 7.65
CA VAL A 275 -14.08 -12.38 8.24
C VAL A 275 -14.80 -13.16 7.13
N GLN A 276 -15.31 -14.34 7.42
CA GLN A 276 -16.16 -15.07 6.51
C GLN A 276 -17.46 -14.28 6.22
N LYS A 277 -17.99 -14.32 4.99
CA LYS A 277 -19.10 -13.46 4.53
C LYS A 277 -20.36 -13.51 5.39
N ASP A 278 -20.66 -14.70 5.97
CA ASP A 278 -21.86 -14.91 6.81
C ASP A 278 -21.61 -14.55 8.29
N ASN A 279 -20.41 -14.06 8.65
CA ASN A 279 -20.16 -13.50 9.97
C ASN A 279 -21.01 -12.23 10.15
N PRO A 280 -21.81 -12.10 11.22
CA PRO A 280 -22.73 -10.97 11.39
C PRO A 280 -22.03 -9.66 11.76
N ILE A 281 -20.73 -9.68 12.07
CA ILE A 281 -19.94 -8.49 12.36
C ILE A 281 -19.59 -7.80 11.04
N ASN A 282 -19.78 -6.48 10.98
CA ASN A 282 -19.54 -5.64 9.81
C ASN A 282 -18.53 -4.53 10.05
N GLN A 283 -18.29 -4.21 11.33
CA GLN A 283 -17.31 -3.18 11.72
C GLN A 283 -16.62 -3.57 13.03
N VAL A 284 -15.43 -3.04 13.20
CA VAL A 284 -14.64 -3.13 14.43
C VAL A 284 -13.90 -1.81 14.63
N THR A 285 -13.67 -1.47 15.89
CA THR A 285 -12.79 -0.34 16.24
C THR A 285 -11.34 -0.81 16.32
N LYS A 286 -10.40 0.16 16.24
CA LYS A 286 -8.98 -0.10 16.48
C LYS A 286 -8.73 -0.77 17.83
N ASP A 287 -9.43 -0.33 18.88
CA ASP A 287 -9.26 -0.88 20.24
C ASP A 287 -9.79 -2.31 20.35
N GLU A 288 -10.90 -2.63 19.68
CA GLU A 288 -11.40 -4.01 19.60
C GLU A 288 -10.42 -4.90 18.84
N LEU A 289 -9.88 -4.45 17.68
CA LEU A 289 -8.83 -5.18 16.96
C LEU A 289 -7.62 -5.42 17.85
N LYS A 290 -7.14 -4.38 18.52
CA LYS A 290 -6.03 -4.53 19.49
C LYS A 290 -6.37 -5.55 20.58
N GLY A 291 -7.59 -5.50 21.13
CA GLY A 291 -8.06 -6.46 22.12
C GLY A 291 -8.10 -7.89 21.62
N ILE A 292 -8.54 -8.11 20.38
CA ILE A 292 -8.58 -9.43 19.74
C ILE A 292 -7.15 -9.97 19.51
N PHE A 293 -6.29 -9.17 18.87
CA PHE A 293 -4.96 -9.61 18.45
C PHE A 293 -3.91 -9.62 19.58
N ASN A 294 -4.26 -9.18 20.78
CA ASN A 294 -3.47 -9.40 22.00
C ASN A 294 -4.11 -10.39 22.98
N GLY A 295 -5.26 -11.00 22.62
CA GLY A 295 -5.94 -12.02 23.40
C GLY A 295 -6.81 -11.50 24.55
N ASN A 296 -7.03 -10.20 24.68
CA ASN A 296 -7.90 -9.61 25.71
C ASN A 296 -9.39 -9.76 25.36
N ILE A 297 -9.73 -9.75 24.07
CA ILE A 297 -11.07 -10.02 23.56
C ILE A 297 -11.04 -11.38 22.86
N THR A 298 -11.72 -12.36 23.43
CA THR A 298 -11.71 -13.75 22.98
C THR A 298 -13.06 -14.26 22.46
N SER A 299 -14.10 -13.45 22.53
CA SER A 299 -15.45 -13.81 22.08
C SER A 299 -16.05 -12.72 21.22
N TRP A 300 -16.72 -13.13 20.14
CA TRP A 300 -17.46 -12.23 19.25
C TRP A 300 -18.59 -11.46 19.96
N ASN A 301 -19.11 -11.97 21.07
CA ASN A 301 -20.13 -11.28 21.88
C ASN A 301 -19.62 -9.99 22.54
N ASN A 302 -18.31 -9.77 22.57
CA ASN A 302 -17.70 -8.60 23.18
C ASN A 302 -17.41 -7.48 22.17
N ILE A 303 -17.81 -7.66 20.91
CA ILE A 303 -17.70 -6.66 19.85
C ILE A 303 -19.00 -5.86 19.76
N GLN A 304 -18.92 -4.53 19.75
CA GLN A 304 -20.05 -3.61 19.82
C GLN A 304 -20.43 -3.00 18.47
#